data_0bf21204a5871513104ccdb5d1c38f6c
#
_entry.id   0bf21204a5871513104ccdb5d1c38f6c
#
_cell.length_a   1.000
_cell.length_b   1.000
_cell.length_c   1.000
_cell.angle_alpha   90.00
_cell.angle_beta   90.00
_cell.angle_gamma   90.00
#
_symmetry.space_group_name_H-M   'P 1'
#
loop_
_entity.id
_entity.type
_entity.pdbx_description
1 polymer ?
#
loop_
_entity_poly.entity_id
_entity_poly.type
_entity_poly.pdbx_seq_one_letter_code
_entity_poly.pdbx_strand_id
1 'polypeptide(L)'
;GQVQRELKSIQRQTNKTFFFVTHDQEEALTMSDRIVVMNHGRVEQDGTPEELYFQPASRFVAEFIGETNLLSGKMRGVEGSTVVMDWFGLTLRGHAPSGIPVEGADITASIRLEKLELHGSRPNLSNAVQGRITNKIFLGSRMAVDIIIEQKDSAKLRAFVDADTGQSI
;
A
#
# COMPACT_ATOMS: atom_id res chain seq x y z
N GLY A 1 14.68 16.62 -3.74
CA GLY A 1 15.68 17.48 -4.37
C GLY A 1 16.49 18.32 -3.37
N GLN A 2 17.45 19.13 -3.87
CA GLN A 2 18.31 19.97 -3.00
C GLN A 2 17.49 21.02 -2.25
N VAL A 3 16.58 21.71 -2.93
CA VAL A 3 15.69 22.75 -2.36
C VAL A 3 14.86 22.23 -1.19
N GLN A 4 14.35 21.02 -1.29
CA GLN A 4 13.56 20.37 -0.24
C GLN A 4 14.37 20.16 1.03
N ARG A 5 15.63 19.72 0.90
CA ARG A 5 16.55 19.55 2.04
C ARG A 5 16.91 20.88 2.71
N GLU A 6 17.11 21.92 1.91
CA GLU A 6 17.38 23.26 2.40
C GLU A 6 16.18 23.83 3.18
N LEU A 7 14.95 23.70 2.65
CA LEU A 7 13.74 24.14 3.34
C LEU A 7 13.53 23.40 4.67
N LYS A 8 13.74 22.08 4.70
CA LYS A 8 13.64 21.31 5.95
C LYS A 8 14.73 21.71 6.96
N SER A 9 15.92 22.05 6.50
CA SER A 9 16.99 22.58 7.36
C SER A 9 16.61 23.94 7.96
N ILE A 10 16.09 24.85 7.15
CA ILE A 10 15.64 26.18 7.62
C ILE A 10 14.48 26.04 8.63
N GLN A 11 13.52 25.18 8.35
CA GLN A 11 12.41 24.91 9.25
C GLN A 11 12.90 24.43 10.63
N ARG A 12 13.84 23.49 10.65
CA ARG A 12 14.45 22.99 11.90
C ARG A 12 15.22 24.08 12.65
N GLN A 13 16.00 24.89 11.93
CA GLN A 13 16.80 25.98 12.54
C GLN A 13 15.91 27.09 13.12
N THR A 14 14.82 27.42 12.48
CA THR A 14 13.91 28.49 12.90
C THR A 14 12.86 28.02 13.89
N ASN A 15 12.68 26.73 14.07
CA ASN A 15 11.64 26.09 14.90
C ASN A 15 10.23 26.61 14.60
N LYS A 16 9.96 26.91 13.32
CA LYS A 16 8.67 27.43 12.86
C LYS A 16 7.86 26.35 12.17
N THR A 17 6.54 26.45 12.24
CA THR A 17 5.64 25.63 11.45
C THR A 17 5.60 26.14 10.00
N PHE A 18 5.89 25.26 9.05
CA PHE A 18 5.75 25.54 7.64
C PHE A 18 4.51 24.83 7.11
N PHE A 19 3.70 25.55 6.38
CA PHE A 19 2.54 25.01 5.69
C PHE A 19 2.76 25.15 4.18
N PHE A 20 2.61 24.05 3.47
CA PHE A 20 2.69 24.05 2.01
C PHE A 20 1.62 23.15 1.39
N VAL A 21 1.22 23.46 0.18
CA VAL A 21 0.25 22.69 -0.60
C VAL A 21 0.97 22.12 -1.81
N THR A 22 0.86 20.82 -1.99
CA THR A 22 1.45 20.12 -3.13
C THR A 22 0.51 19.04 -3.63
N HIS A 23 0.66 18.67 -4.90
CA HIS A 23 0.07 17.48 -5.48
C HIS A 23 1.13 16.37 -5.67
N ASP A 24 2.37 16.63 -5.30
CA ASP A 24 3.46 15.68 -5.36
C ASP A 24 3.52 14.86 -4.07
N GLN A 25 3.24 13.56 -4.21
CA GLN A 25 3.18 12.62 -3.09
C GLN A 25 4.56 12.41 -2.45
N GLU A 26 5.63 12.37 -3.26
CA GLU A 26 6.99 12.19 -2.78
C GLU A 26 7.44 13.40 -1.95
N GLU A 27 7.10 14.61 -2.40
CA GLU A 27 7.33 15.83 -1.62
C GLU A 27 6.59 15.78 -0.28
N ALA A 28 5.30 15.46 -0.29
CA ALA A 28 4.51 15.36 0.93
C ALA A 28 5.12 14.35 1.91
N LEU A 29 5.44 13.14 1.45
CA LEU A 29 5.99 12.06 2.30
C LEU A 29 7.38 12.37 2.86
N THR A 30 8.23 13.07 2.09
CA THR A 30 9.64 13.30 2.48
C THR A 30 9.85 14.58 3.29
N MET A 31 9.00 15.58 3.09
CA MET A 31 9.18 16.90 3.70
C MET A 31 8.32 17.15 4.93
N SER A 32 7.15 16.52 5.03
CA SER A 32 6.18 16.81 6.07
C SER A 32 6.40 15.99 7.33
N ASP A 33 6.09 16.57 8.49
CA ASP A 33 5.92 15.85 9.73
C ASP A 33 4.44 15.43 9.92
N ARG A 34 3.52 16.13 9.21
CA ARG A 34 2.09 15.87 9.18
C ARG A 34 1.51 16.17 7.81
N ILE A 35 0.65 15.32 7.32
CA ILE A 35 0.01 15.43 6.00
C ILE A 35 -1.50 15.43 6.18
N VAL A 36 -2.17 16.35 5.50
CA VAL A 36 -3.64 16.36 5.36
C VAL A 36 -3.97 16.05 3.90
N VAL A 37 -4.58 14.90 3.66
CA VAL A 37 -5.09 14.53 2.33
C VAL A 37 -6.49 15.08 2.15
N MET A 38 -6.69 15.85 1.10
CA MET A 38 -7.98 16.45 0.76
C MET A 38 -8.51 15.91 -0.56
N ASN A 39 -9.82 15.74 -0.63
CA ASN A 39 -10.53 15.32 -1.83
C ASN A 39 -11.86 16.08 -1.93
N HIS A 40 -12.12 16.73 -3.07
CA HIS A 40 -13.34 17.53 -3.29
C HIS A 40 -13.69 18.49 -2.13
N GLY A 41 -12.68 19.15 -1.56
CA GLY A 41 -12.85 20.12 -0.47
C GLY A 41 -13.09 19.50 0.92
N ARG A 42 -12.97 18.18 1.05
CA ARG A 42 -13.10 17.46 2.33
C ARG A 42 -11.76 16.84 2.72
N VAL A 43 -11.52 16.78 4.02
CA VAL A 43 -10.38 16.04 4.57
C VAL A 43 -10.70 14.55 4.52
N GLU A 44 -9.87 13.78 3.81
CA GLU A 44 -9.96 12.31 3.75
C GLU A 44 -9.20 11.67 4.91
N GLN A 45 -8.00 12.15 5.18
CA GLN A 45 -7.17 11.69 6.29
C GLN A 45 -6.17 12.78 6.69
N ASP A 46 -5.85 12.80 7.95
CA ASP A 46 -4.83 13.65 8.56
C ASP A 46 -3.97 12.78 9.48
N GLY A 47 -2.65 12.83 9.32
CA GLY A 47 -1.72 11.99 10.07
C GLY A 47 -0.27 12.18 9.69
N THR A 48 0.61 11.33 10.25
CA THR A 48 2.01 11.26 9.85
C THR A 48 2.14 10.61 8.46
N PRO A 49 3.28 10.81 7.77
CA PRO A 49 3.55 10.12 6.50
C PRO A 49 3.39 8.59 6.60
N GLU A 50 3.89 7.99 7.68
CA GLU A 50 3.82 6.56 7.92
C GLU A 50 2.37 6.08 8.14
N GLU A 51 1.56 6.83 8.90
CA GLU A 51 0.14 6.50 9.10
C GLU A 51 -0.62 6.51 7.78
N LEU A 52 -0.45 7.54 6.94
CA LEU A 52 -1.12 7.62 5.66
C LEU A 52 -0.69 6.50 4.69
N TYR A 53 0.59 6.13 4.74
CA TYR A 53 1.14 5.09 3.86
C TYR A 53 0.74 3.67 4.27
N PHE A 54 0.86 3.34 5.55
CA PHE A 54 0.63 1.99 6.05
C PHE A 54 -0.79 1.73 6.57
N GLN A 55 -1.52 2.79 6.93
CA GLN A 55 -2.87 2.72 7.51
C GLN A 55 -3.82 3.71 6.80
N PRO A 56 -3.97 3.64 5.46
CA PRO A 56 -4.85 4.54 4.74
C PRO A 56 -6.30 4.34 5.20
N ALA A 57 -6.98 5.45 5.51
CA ALA A 57 -8.35 5.45 6.00
C ALA A 57 -9.39 5.16 4.90
N SER A 58 -9.03 5.38 3.63
CA SER A 58 -9.90 5.15 2.49
C SER A 58 -9.11 4.60 1.29
N ARG A 59 -9.85 4.01 0.34
CA ARG A 59 -9.30 3.61 -0.96
C ARG A 59 -8.61 4.79 -1.65
N PHE A 60 -9.21 5.98 -1.61
CA PHE A 60 -8.65 7.19 -2.19
C PHE A 60 -7.26 7.50 -1.63
N VAL A 61 -7.11 7.50 -0.30
CA VAL A 61 -5.81 7.75 0.35
C VAL A 61 -4.80 6.66 -0.02
N ALA A 62 -5.21 5.39 -0.05
CA ALA A 62 -4.34 4.28 -0.42
C ALA A 62 -3.74 4.45 -1.82
N GLU A 63 -4.58 4.82 -2.81
CA GLU A 63 -4.17 5.05 -4.20
C GLU A 63 -3.41 6.38 -4.37
N PHE A 64 -3.81 7.42 -3.62
CA PHE A 64 -3.19 8.74 -3.74
C PHE A 64 -1.78 8.79 -3.15
N ILE A 65 -1.51 8.11 -2.03
CA ILE A 65 -0.22 8.20 -1.32
C ILE A 65 0.88 7.32 -1.95
N GLY A 66 0.55 6.43 -2.86
CA GLY A 66 1.54 5.61 -3.57
C GLY A 66 0.93 4.38 -4.22
N GLU A 67 1.72 3.74 -5.05
CA GLU A 67 1.27 2.51 -5.72
C GLU A 67 0.91 1.42 -4.72
N THR A 68 -0.23 0.77 -4.96
CA THR A 68 -0.75 -0.30 -4.11
C THR A 68 -1.57 -1.29 -4.92
N ASN A 69 -1.59 -2.54 -4.47
CA ASN A 69 -2.55 -3.52 -4.96
C ASN A 69 -3.87 -3.35 -4.19
N LEU A 70 -4.98 -3.30 -4.89
CA LEU A 70 -6.32 -3.27 -4.32
C LEU A 70 -7.03 -4.59 -4.58
N LEU A 71 -7.43 -5.25 -3.51
CA LEU A 71 -8.07 -6.56 -3.52
C LEU A 71 -9.52 -6.39 -3.03
N SER A 72 -10.48 -6.46 -3.94
CA SER A 72 -11.90 -6.33 -3.60
C SER A 72 -12.50 -7.70 -3.31
N GLY A 73 -13.15 -7.84 -2.17
CA GLY A 73 -13.74 -9.09 -1.71
C GLY A 73 -14.84 -8.86 -0.69
N LYS A 74 -15.26 -9.94 -0.02
CA LYS A 74 -16.32 -9.89 0.99
C LYS A 74 -15.78 -10.17 2.39
N MET A 75 -16.23 -9.39 3.35
CA MET A 75 -15.99 -9.63 4.77
C MET A 75 -16.60 -10.97 5.19
N ARG A 76 -15.80 -11.85 5.81
CA ARG A 76 -16.23 -13.17 6.30
C ARG A 76 -16.35 -13.25 7.80
N GLY A 77 -15.59 -12.48 8.53
CA GLY A 77 -15.57 -12.52 9.99
C GLY A 77 -14.32 -11.88 10.58
N VAL A 78 -14.14 -12.07 11.86
CA VAL A 78 -13.03 -11.51 12.64
C VAL A 78 -12.38 -12.62 13.46
N GLU A 79 -11.07 -12.68 13.42
CA GLU A 79 -10.25 -13.56 14.29
C GLU A 79 -9.42 -12.66 15.22
N GLY A 80 -9.91 -12.41 16.44
CA GLY A 80 -9.32 -11.42 17.35
C GLY A 80 -9.42 -10.00 16.78
N SER A 81 -8.30 -9.35 16.47
CA SER A 81 -8.22 -8.05 15.81
C SER A 81 -8.05 -8.13 14.29
N THR A 82 -8.04 -9.33 13.73
CA THR A 82 -7.78 -9.59 12.31
C THR A 82 -9.08 -9.75 11.56
N VAL A 83 -9.28 -8.98 10.50
CA VAL A 83 -10.39 -9.14 9.56
C VAL A 83 -10.09 -10.26 8.59
N VAL A 84 -11.06 -11.13 8.38
CA VAL A 84 -11.00 -12.23 7.42
C VAL A 84 -11.84 -11.86 6.20
N MET A 85 -11.23 -11.91 5.02
CA MET A 85 -11.85 -11.58 3.74
C MET A 85 -11.86 -12.79 2.81
N ASP A 86 -12.97 -12.98 2.11
CA ASP A 86 -13.04 -13.83 0.93
C ASP A 86 -12.61 -13.02 -0.30
N TRP A 87 -11.56 -13.45 -0.93
CA TRP A 87 -11.07 -12.92 -2.19
C TRP A 87 -11.07 -14.01 -3.24
N PHE A 88 -12.14 -14.07 -4.03
CA PHE A 88 -12.35 -15.10 -5.07
C PHE A 88 -12.25 -16.55 -4.57
N GLY A 89 -12.76 -16.84 -3.38
CA GLY A 89 -12.67 -18.15 -2.75
C GLY A 89 -11.37 -18.37 -1.96
N LEU A 90 -10.45 -17.44 -1.98
CA LEU A 90 -9.26 -17.43 -1.14
C LEU A 90 -9.53 -16.66 0.16
N THR A 91 -9.06 -17.23 1.26
CA THR A 91 -9.15 -16.56 2.56
C THR A 91 -7.93 -15.68 2.78
N LEU A 92 -8.15 -14.36 2.85
CA LEU A 92 -7.12 -13.39 3.21
C LEU A 92 -7.38 -12.81 4.59
N ARG A 93 -6.32 -12.45 5.28
CA ARG A 93 -6.35 -11.86 6.63
C ARG A 93 -5.65 -10.53 6.60
N GLY A 94 -6.26 -9.53 7.23
CA GLY A 94 -5.74 -8.18 7.25
C GLY A 94 -6.16 -7.39 8.48
N HIS A 95 -5.68 -6.17 8.57
CA HIS A 95 -6.01 -5.21 9.62
C HIS A 95 -7.02 -4.18 9.10
N ALA A 96 -7.96 -3.76 9.93
CA ALA A 96 -8.93 -2.71 9.60
C ALA A 96 -8.73 -1.48 10.51
N PRO A 97 -7.91 -0.51 10.13
CA PRO A 97 -7.60 0.66 10.97
C PRO A 97 -8.81 1.56 11.21
N SER A 98 -9.76 1.59 10.27
CA SER A 98 -10.96 2.44 10.34
C SER A 98 -12.17 1.78 10.99
N GLY A 99 -11.98 0.64 11.66
CA GLY A 99 -13.03 -0.13 12.30
C GLY A 99 -13.40 -1.41 11.54
N ILE A 100 -14.04 -2.34 12.26
CA ILE A 100 -14.38 -3.67 11.74
C ILE A 100 -15.61 -3.55 10.84
N PRO A 101 -15.52 -3.96 9.55
CA PRO A 101 -16.67 -3.97 8.65
C PRO A 101 -17.74 -4.98 9.10
N VAL A 102 -18.96 -4.81 8.61
CA VAL A 102 -20.05 -5.76 8.83
C VAL A 102 -19.79 -7.03 8.00
N GLU A 103 -20.08 -8.20 8.57
CA GLU A 103 -19.99 -9.48 7.86
C GLU A 103 -20.86 -9.47 6.58
N GLY A 104 -20.31 -9.98 5.49
CA GLY A 104 -20.92 -9.97 4.16
C GLY A 104 -20.75 -8.67 3.37
N ALA A 105 -20.26 -7.59 4.00
CA ALA A 105 -20.00 -6.33 3.30
C ALA A 105 -18.92 -6.49 2.23
N ASP A 106 -19.05 -5.70 1.17
CA ASP A 106 -17.96 -5.53 0.18
C ASP A 106 -16.86 -4.68 0.81
N ILE A 107 -15.65 -5.22 0.79
CA ILE A 107 -14.46 -4.57 1.35
C ILE A 107 -13.32 -4.57 0.34
N THR A 108 -12.42 -3.63 0.49
CA THR A 108 -11.20 -3.56 -0.30
C THR A 108 -10.00 -3.61 0.62
N ALA A 109 -9.14 -4.60 0.44
CA ALA A 109 -7.84 -4.63 1.09
C ALA A 109 -6.80 -3.94 0.20
N SER A 110 -5.88 -3.24 0.83
CA SER A 110 -4.73 -2.59 0.19
C SER A 110 -3.45 -3.27 0.65
N ILE A 111 -2.56 -3.57 -0.30
CA ILE A 111 -1.23 -4.09 0.01
C ILE A 111 -0.18 -3.38 -0.85
N ARG A 112 0.80 -2.75 -0.21
CA ARG A 112 1.91 -2.09 -0.89
C ARG A 112 2.75 -3.09 -1.66
N LEU A 113 3.33 -2.65 -2.78
CA LEU A 113 4.05 -3.50 -3.72
C LEU A 113 5.26 -4.19 -3.07
N GLU A 114 5.95 -3.50 -2.18
CA GLU A 114 7.10 -4.00 -1.42
C GLU A 114 6.73 -4.92 -0.24
N LYS A 115 5.43 -5.07 0.05
CA LYS A 115 4.93 -5.99 1.07
C LYS A 115 4.52 -7.35 0.51
N LEU A 116 4.58 -7.52 -0.80
CA LEU A 116 4.41 -8.81 -1.45
C LEU A 116 5.76 -9.53 -1.52
N GLU A 117 5.81 -10.72 -0.97
CA GLU A 117 6.97 -11.61 -1.06
C GLU A 117 6.72 -12.69 -2.12
N LEU A 118 7.73 -12.98 -2.94
CA LEU A 118 7.67 -14.03 -3.96
C LEU A 118 8.50 -15.24 -3.51
N HIS A 119 7.86 -16.41 -3.53
CA HIS A 119 8.48 -17.68 -3.13
C HIS A 119 8.36 -18.70 -4.26
N GLY A 120 9.44 -19.42 -4.57
CA GLY A 120 9.44 -20.50 -5.60
C GLY A 120 8.62 -21.74 -5.19
N SER A 121 8.26 -21.86 -3.92
CA SER A 121 7.39 -22.91 -3.39
C SER A 121 6.42 -22.29 -2.38
N ARG A 122 5.29 -22.99 -2.13
CA ARG A 122 4.27 -22.48 -1.19
C ARG A 122 4.85 -22.35 0.22
N PRO A 123 4.94 -21.14 0.78
CA PRO A 123 5.38 -20.92 2.15
C PRO A 123 4.27 -21.29 3.14
N ASN A 124 4.63 -21.60 4.37
CA ASN A 124 3.67 -21.79 5.46
C ASN A 124 3.22 -20.45 6.05
N LEU A 125 2.54 -19.63 5.23
CA LEU A 125 2.05 -18.31 5.57
C LEU A 125 0.55 -18.22 5.33
N SER A 126 -0.14 -17.38 6.12
CA SER A 126 -1.61 -17.31 6.12
C SER A 126 -2.20 -16.70 4.85
N ASN A 127 -1.48 -15.82 4.15
CA ASN A 127 -1.94 -15.13 2.94
C ASN A 127 -1.22 -15.60 1.67
N ALA A 128 -0.77 -16.86 1.63
CA ALA A 128 -0.06 -17.41 0.48
C ALA A 128 -1.03 -17.78 -0.64
N VAL A 129 -0.83 -17.19 -1.82
CA VAL A 129 -1.61 -17.46 -3.04
C VAL A 129 -0.70 -17.85 -4.18
N GLN A 130 -1.18 -18.69 -5.08
CA GLN A 130 -0.43 -19.09 -6.26
C GLN A 130 -0.65 -18.09 -7.39
N GLY A 131 0.42 -17.68 -8.05
CA GLY A 131 0.37 -16.78 -9.18
C GLY A 131 1.43 -17.11 -10.22
N ARG A 132 1.26 -16.56 -11.41
CA ARG A 132 2.19 -16.67 -12.53
C ARG A 132 2.74 -15.29 -12.89
N ILE A 133 4.05 -15.18 -12.94
CA ILE A 133 4.74 -13.96 -13.38
C ILE A 133 4.48 -13.76 -14.88
N THR A 134 4.05 -12.58 -15.25
CA THR A 134 3.76 -12.20 -16.63
C THR A 134 4.69 -11.16 -17.20
N ASN A 135 5.29 -10.33 -16.33
CA ASN A 135 6.22 -9.29 -16.75
C ASN A 135 7.22 -8.97 -15.64
N LYS A 136 8.41 -8.54 -16.03
CA LYS A 136 9.47 -8.05 -15.13
C LYS A 136 10.04 -6.75 -15.68
N ILE A 137 10.09 -5.71 -14.86
CA ILE A 137 10.59 -4.38 -15.23
C ILE A 137 11.73 -4.03 -14.30
N PHE A 138 12.93 -3.90 -14.85
CA PHE A 138 14.10 -3.49 -14.09
C PHE A 138 14.08 -1.98 -13.79
N LEU A 139 14.16 -1.62 -12.52
CA LEU A 139 14.13 -0.24 -12.03
C LEU A 139 15.43 0.18 -11.31
N GLY A 140 16.54 -0.47 -11.62
CA GLY A 140 17.84 -0.24 -10.98
C GLY A 140 18.03 -1.14 -9.76
N SER A 141 17.83 -0.63 -8.55
CA SER A 141 18.02 -1.40 -7.31
C SER A 141 16.90 -2.41 -7.02
N ARG A 142 15.79 -2.31 -7.73
CA ARG A 142 14.62 -3.18 -7.58
C ARG A 142 14.03 -3.57 -8.93
N MET A 143 13.17 -4.55 -8.90
CA MET A 143 12.41 -5.02 -10.06
C MET A 143 10.92 -4.97 -9.74
N ALA A 144 10.12 -4.41 -10.65
CA ALA A 144 8.67 -4.53 -10.61
C ALA A 144 8.27 -5.82 -11.32
N VAL A 145 7.48 -6.65 -10.65
CA VAL A 145 7.03 -7.96 -11.14
C VAL A 145 5.51 -7.97 -11.23
N ASP A 146 4.97 -8.17 -12.44
CA ASP A 146 3.54 -8.31 -12.65
C ASP A 146 3.14 -9.78 -12.55
N ILE A 147 2.10 -10.06 -11.77
CA ILE A 147 1.66 -11.40 -11.41
C ILE A 147 0.17 -11.54 -11.71
N ILE A 148 -0.22 -12.63 -12.35
CA ILE A 148 -1.62 -13.04 -12.49
C ILE A 148 -1.89 -14.18 -11.52
N ILE A 149 -2.98 -14.07 -10.75
CA ILE A 149 -3.42 -15.11 -9.83
C ILE A 149 -4.17 -16.17 -10.61
N GLU A 150 -3.68 -17.40 -10.60
CA GLU A 150 -4.14 -18.48 -11.48
C GLU A 150 -5.62 -18.89 -11.28
N GLN A 151 -6.14 -18.71 -10.05
CA GLN A 151 -7.53 -19.03 -9.74
C GLN A 151 -8.54 -18.02 -10.32
N LYS A 152 -8.07 -16.84 -10.77
CA LYS A 152 -8.87 -15.80 -11.42
C LYS A 152 -8.00 -14.99 -12.38
N ASP A 153 -8.10 -15.24 -13.65
CA ASP A 153 -7.34 -14.60 -14.74
C ASP A 153 -7.42 -13.06 -14.78
N SER A 154 -8.37 -12.49 -14.06
CA SER A 154 -8.54 -11.03 -13.95
C SER A 154 -7.82 -10.40 -12.74
N ALA A 155 -7.32 -11.20 -11.80
CA ALA A 155 -6.65 -10.67 -10.61
C ALA A 155 -5.16 -10.47 -10.90
N LYS A 156 -4.79 -9.20 -11.12
CA LYS A 156 -3.41 -8.78 -11.37
C LYS A 156 -2.83 -8.14 -10.12
N LEU A 157 -1.65 -8.57 -9.73
CA LEU A 157 -0.86 -7.97 -8.66
C LEU A 157 0.48 -7.49 -9.20
N ARG A 158 1.05 -6.50 -8.54
CA ARG A 158 2.43 -6.06 -8.78
C ARG A 158 3.20 -6.13 -7.48
N ALA A 159 4.42 -6.65 -7.54
CA ALA A 159 5.36 -6.68 -6.42
C ALA A 159 6.62 -5.89 -6.77
N PHE A 160 7.24 -5.29 -5.75
CA PHE A 160 8.62 -4.84 -5.84
C PHE A 160 9.52 -5.83 -5.10
N VAL A 161 10.50 -6.35 -5.81
CA VAL A 161 11.52 -7.24 -5.27
C VAL A 161 12.91 -6.65 -5.52
N ASP A 162 13.89 -7.05 -4.72
CA ASP A 162 15.27 -6.69 -5.00
C ASP A 162 15.70 -7.20 -6.37
N ALA A 163 16.56 -6.43 -7.05
CA ALA A 163 16.97 -6.76 -8.42
C ALA A 163 17.58 -8.16 -8.53
N ASP A 164 18.38 -8.58 -7.54
CA ASP A 164 19.02 -9.91 -7.50
C ASP A 164 17.98 -11.03 -7.33
N THR A 165 17.01 -10.85 -6.44
CA THR A 165 15.88 -11.79 -6.25
C THR A 165 15.04 -11.88 -7.53
N GLY A 166 14.77 -10.74 -8.17
CA GLY A 166 13.97 -10.66 -9.38
C GLY A 166 14.58 -11.36 -10.61
N GLN A 167 15.88 -11.57 -10.64
CA GLN A 167 16.57 -12.32 -11.70
C GLN A 167 16.45 -13.84 -11.52
N SER A 168 16.26 -14.32 -10.29
CA SER A 168 16.27 -15.74 -9.92
C SER A 168 14.89 -16.39 -9.87
N ILE A 169 13.81 -15.62 -10.03
CA ILE A 169 12.41 -16.09 -10.04
C ILE A 169 11.78 -16.13 -11.41
#